data_902fcfe5b3273fd17fe3b3d8cc528c33
#
_entry.id   902fcfe5b3273fd17fe3b3d8cc528c33
#
_cell.length_a   1.000
_cell.length_b   1.000
_cell.length_c   1.000
_cell.angle_alpha   90.00
_cell.angle_beta   90.00
_cell.angle_gamma   90.00
#
_symmetry.space_group_name_H-M   'P 1'
#
loop_
_entity.id
_entity.type
_entity.pdbx_description
1 polymer ?
#
loop_
_entity_poly.entity_id
_entity_poly.type
_entity_poly.pdbx_seq_one_letter_code
_entity_poly.pdbx_strand_id
1 'polypeptide(L)'
;MTSTAEPRAPAGGARRDLLALTLAFGALYLFLLGRLPLANPDESRYAEIPREMLAQGDWVTPRLNAVPYFEKPPLVYWTVGVSRVLFGPGEFAARLTPALFGLGAVLLTYAATRRLHGRTAGIAAAVVLGTSLLHFVLSRILLLDMAVSALIAATLFCFILAVREPAGPRRRALFLGLYASAALATLAKGLIGFLLPGAVMFLWLLIFNQWRRLLPMHLGAGLILFLAIAAPWHVLAAQRNPGWAEFYFIHEHWTRFTTTAHGRSAPFWFFVPVMLAGLFPWVG
;
A
#
# COMPACT_ATOMS: atom_id res chain seq x y z
N MET A 1 -8.60 35.54 -17.32
CA MET A 1 -9.30 34.25 -17.28
C MET A 1 -9.87 34.08 -15.89
N THR A 2 -11.14 34.38 -15.76
CA THR A 2 -11.92 34.31 -14.52
C THR A 2 -12.13 32.84 -14.14
N SER A 3 -11.51 32.42 -13.03
CA SER A 3 -11.73 31.11 -12.42
C SER A 3 -13.15 31.07 -11.85
N THR A 4 -14.08 30.48 -12.58
CA THR A 4 -15.36 30.04 -12.02
C THR A 4 -15.08 28.86 -11.05
N ALA A 5 -15.10 29.16 -9.76
CA ALA A 5 -15.07 28.12 -8.74
C ALA A 5 -16.34 27.26 -8.88
N GLU A 6 -16.22 26.04 -9.37
CA GLU A 6 -17.33 25.09 -9.36
C GLU A 6 -17.87 24.89 -7.95
N PRO A 7 -19.19 24.87 -7.77
CA PRO A 7 -19.80 24.68 -6.46
C PRO A 7 -19.40 23.34 -5.85
N ARG A 8 -18.83 23.38 -4.65
CA ARG A 8 -18.51 22.17 -3.87
C ARG A 8 -19.78 21.35 -3.67
N ALA A 9 -19.81 20.14 -4.23
CA ALA A 9 -20.92 19.21 -4.06
C ALA A 9 -21.25 19.00 -2.56
N PRO A 10 -22.53 18.90 -2.18
CA PRO A 10 -22.96 18.83 -0.79
C PRO A 10 -22.33 17.61 -0.06
N ALA A 11 -21.82 17.87 1.15
CA ALA A 11 -21.08 16.89 1.98
C ALA A 11 -21.93 15.64 2.34
N GLY A 12 -23.26 15.73 2.34
CA GLY A 12 -24.16 14.62 2.68
C GLY A 12 -24.10 13.44 1.72
N GLY A 13 -23.83 13.67 0.43
CA GLY A 13 -23.71 12.58 -0.55
C GLY A 13 -22.44 11.73 -0.39
N ALA A 14 -21.32 12.31 0.08
CA ALA A 14 -20.07 11.60 0.24
C ALA A 14 -20.13 10.48 1.30
N ARG A 15 -20.77 10.75 2.43
CA ARG A 15 -20.92 9.76 3.51
C ARG A 15 -21.78 8.57 3.10
N ARG A 16 -22.87 8.82 2.37
CA ARG A 16 -23.73 7.75 1.82
C ARG A 16 -22.99 6.89 0.82
N ASP A 17 -22.25 7.51 -0.10
CA ASP A 17 -21.46 6.81 -1.10
C ASP A 17 -20.36 5.96 -0.44
N LEU A 18 -19.62 6.51 0.53
CA LEU A 18 -18.60 5.77 1.29
C LEU A 18 -19.21 4.59 2.04
N LEU A 19 -20.36 4.77 2.69
CA LEU A 19 -21.04 3.68 3.38
C LEU A 19 -21.47 2.58 2.39
N ALA A 20 -22.10 2.96 1.28
CA ALA A 20 -22.52 2.02 0.25
C ALA A 20 -21.34 1.23 -0.35
N LEU A 21 -20.23 1.90 -0.68
CA LEU A 21 -19.03 1.27 -1.19
C LEU A 21 -18.38 0.36 -0.13
N THR A 22 -18.34 0.80 1.14
CA THR A 22 -17.83 -0.02 2.24
C THR A 22 -18.63 -1.31 2.42
N LEU A 23 -19.95 -1.21 2.40
CA LEU A 23 -20.82 -2.38 2.53
C LEU A 23 -20.70 -3.31 1.32
N ALA A 24 -20.74 -2.77 0.10
CA ALA A 24 -20.67 -3.57 -1.12
C ALA A 24 -19.31 -4.28 -1.28
N PHE A 25 -18.20 -3.53 -1.20
CA PHE A 25 -16.86 -4.12 -1.34
C PHE A 25 -16.40 -4.87 -0.10
N GLY A 26 -16.84 -4.44 1.10
CA GLY A 26 -16.65 -5.21 2.32
C GLY A 26 -17.30 -6.58 2.22
N ALA A 27 -18.57 -6.66 1.81
CA ALA A 27 -19.25 -7.92 1.56
C ALA A 27 -18.51 -8.75 0.49
N LEU A 28 -18.13 -8.13 -0.64
CA LEU A 28 -17.44 -8.82 -1.75
C LEU A 28 -16.09 -9.43 -1.31
N TYR A 29 -15.29 -8.69 -0.54
CA TYR A 29 -13.95 -9.15 -0.16
C TYR A 29 -13.95 -10.08 1.04
N LEU A 30 -14.91 -9.92 1.97
CA LEU A 30 -14.99 -10.76 3.17
C LEU A 30 -15.84 -12.03 2.98
N PHE A 31 -16.68 -12.09 1.95
CA PHE A 31 -17.51 -13.26 1.69
C PHE A 31 -16.66 -14.51 1.48
N LEU A 32 -16.84 -15.51 2.33
CA LEU A 32 -16.11 -16.79 2.31
C LEU A 32 -14.58 -16.65 2.34
N LEU A 33 -14.04 -15.58 2.93
CA LEU A 33 -12.61 -15.27 2.91
C LEU A 33 -11.73 -16.36 3.56
N GLY A 34 -12.24 -17.03 4.60
CA GLY A 34 -11.55 -18.11 5.32
C GLY A 34 -11.92 -19.52 4.87
N ARG A 35 -12.66 -19.71 3.76
CA ARG A 35 -13.20 -21.04 3.40
C ARG A 35 -12.16 -21.96 2.76
N LEU A 36 -11.21 -21.41 2.02
CA LEU A 36 -10.17 -22.18 1.35
C LEU A 36 -8.90 -22.22 2.20
N PRO A 37 -8.14 -23.34 2.21
CA PRO A 37 -6.86 -23.40 2.86
C PRO A 37 -5.90 -22.38 2.28
N LEU A 38 -4.85 -22.01 3.04
CA LEU A 38 -3.81 -21.09 2.58
C LEU A 38 -3.01 -21.71 1.43
N ALA A 39 -2.81 -20.95 0.37
CA ALA A 39 -2.07 -21.40 -0.80
C ALA A 39 -0.55 -21.45 -0.51
N ASN A 40 0.07 -22.57 -0.83
CA ASN A 40 1.53 -22.74 -0.73
C ASN A 40 2.20 -22.21 -2.01
N PRO A 41 3.46 -21.66 -1.89
CA PRO A 41 4.21 -21.44 -0.65
C PRO A 41 3.98 -20.07 0.01
N ASP A 42 3.34 -19.11 -0.66
CA ASP A 42 3.40 -17.71 -0.26
C ASP A 42 2.44 -17.38 0.89
N GLU A 43 1.16 -17.78 0.82
CA GLU A 43 0.23 -17.47 1.91
C GLU A 43 0.61 -18.18 3.21
N SER A 44 1.02 -19.44 3.14
CA SER A 44 1.45 -20.20 4.31
C SER A 44 2.69 -19.58 4.95
N ARG A 45 3.66 -19.11 4.16
CA ARG A 45 4.85 -18.38 4.64
C ARG A 45 4.45 -17.09 5.38
N TYR A 46 3.62 -16.26 4.76
CA TYR A 46 3.21 -14.98 5.34
C TYR A 46 2.21 -15.12 6.48
N ALA A 47 1.62 -16.29 6.67
CA ALA A 47 0.80 -16.60 7.84
C ALA A 47 1.64 -17.21 8.99
N GLU A 48 2.68 -17.97 8.67
CA GLU A 48 3.56 -18.61 9.66
C GLU A 48 4.42 -17.59 10.41
N ILE A 49 5.01 -16.62 9.70
CA ILE A 49 5.84 -15.58 10.31
C ILE A 49 5.13 -14.87 11.48
N PRO A 50 3.94 -14.27 11.32
CA PRO A 50 3.24 -13.65 12.44
C PRO A 50 2.80 -14.66 13.52
N ARG A 51 2.58 -15.95 13.18
CA ARG A 51 2.32 -16.97 14.19
C ARG A 51 3.53 -17.18 15.11
N GLU A 52 4.73 -17.26 14.54
CA GLU A 52 5.95 -17.38 15.32
C GLU A 52 6.24 -16.11 16.12
N MET A 53 6.01 -14.91 15.55
CA MET A 53 6.14 -13.65 16.27
C MET A 53 5.25 -13.60 17.51
N LEU A 54 4.01 -14.07 17.40
CA LEU A 54 3.08 -14.17 18.52
C LEU A 54 3.54 -15.20 19.55
N ALA A 55 3.95 -16.38 19.11
CA ALA A 55 4.38 -17.47 19.99
C ALA A 55 5.63 -17.12 20.82
N GLN A 56 6.55 -16.34 20.22
CA GLN A 56 7.82 -15.95 20.84
C GLN A 56 7.74 -14.58 21.56
N GLY A 57 6.67 -13.81 21.31
CA GLY A 57 6.57 -12.42 21.79
C GLY A 57 7.58 -11.45 21.14
N ASP A 58 8.24 -11.87 20.04
CA ASP A 58 9.24 -11.07 19.33
C ASP A 58 8.62 -10.41 18.08
N TRP A 59 8.29 -9.13 18.18
CA TRP A 59 7.71 -8.32 17.12
C TRP A 59 8.75 -7.60 16.24
N VAL A 60 10.04 -7.80 16.52
CA VAL A 60 11.14 -7.14 15.82
C VAL A 60 11.79 -8.07 14.80
N THR A 61 12.08 -9.31 15.18
CA THR A 61 12.76 -10.31 14.31
C THR A 61 11.74 -11.27 13.73
N PRO A 62 11.30 -11.10 12.46
CA PRO A 62 10.47 -12.09 11.78
C PRO A 62 11.23 -13.42 11.67
N ARG A 63 10.53 -14.54 11.87
CA ARG A 63 11.09 -15.88 11.74
C ARG A 63 10.18 -16.75 10.89
N LEU A 64 10.79 -17.67 10.16
CA LEU A 64 10.10 -18.72 9.42
C LEU A 64 10.75 -20.05 9.76
N ASN A 65 10.00 -20.97 10.36
CA ASN A 65 10.52 -22.25 10.87
C ASN A 65 11.69 -22.05 11.83
N ALA A 66 11.55 -21.14 12.78
CA ALA A 66 12.53 -20.71 13.77
C ALA A 66 13.79 -19.99 13.20
N VAL A 67 13.93 -19.87 11.89
CA VAL A 67 15.06 -19.17 11.24
C VAL A 67 14.68 -17.70 10.99
N PRO A 68 15.56 -16.72 11.31
CA PRO A 68 15.30 -15.31 11.00
C PRO A 68 15.02 -15.10 9.51
N TYR A 69 13.94 -14.37 9.22
CA TYR A 69 13.47 -14.12 7.86
C TYR A 69 13.50 -12.61 7.55
N PHE A 70 14.51 -12.16 6.83
CA PHE A 70 14.81 -10.74 6.63
C PHE A 70 14.43 -10.18 5.25
N GLU A 71 13.77 -10.98 4.40
CA GLU A 71 13.45 -10.54 3.04
C GLU A 71 12.48 -9.36 3.00
N LYS A 72 11.61 -9.23 4.00
CA LYS A 72 10.56 -8.21 4.00
C LYS A 72 10.38 -7.54 5.37
N PRO A 73 10.01 -6.24 5.39
CA PRO A 73 9.69 -5.51 6.60
C PRO A 73 8.38 -5.96 7.25
N PRO A 74 8.08 -5.54 8.49
CA PRO A 74 7.13 -6.23 9.35
C PRO A 74 5.67 -5.77 9.27
N LEU A 75 5.31 -4.69 8.58
CA LEU A 75 3.97 -4.09 8.68
C LEU A 75 2.85 -5.10 8.43
N VAL A 76 2.99 -5.92 7.38
CA VAL A 76 1.97 -6.92 7.05
C VAL A 76 1.94 -8.03 8.10
N TYR A 77 3.11 -8.45 8.61
CA TYR A 77 3.18 -9.43 9.70
C TYR A 77 2.53 -8.92 10.97
N TRP A 78 2.77 -7.66 11.34
CA TRP A 78 2.12 -7.03 12.49
C TRP A 78 0.60 -6.97 12.34
N THR A 79 0.10 -6.56 11.19
CA THR A 79 -1.35 -6.47 10.95
C THR A 79 -2.02 -7.85 10.92
N VAL A 80 -1.37 -8.87 10.36
CA VAL A 80 -1.83 -10.25 10.42
C VAL A 80 -1.78 -10.79 11.86
N GLY A 81 -0.71 -10.50 12.59
CA GLY A 81 -0.58 -10.87 14.00
C GLY A 81 -1.71 -10.30 14.86
N VAL A 82 -1.98 -9.00 14.71
CA VAL A 82 -3.12 -8.35 15.38
C VAL A 82 -4.46 -9.00 14.98
N SER A 83 -4.66 -9.24 13.68
CA SER A 83 -5.86 -9.92 13.19
C SER A 83 -6.05 -11.31 13.82
N ARG A 84 -4.96 -12.07 13.98
CA ARG A 84 -5.00 -13.40 14.63
C ARG A 84 -5.32 -13.33 16.12
N VAL A 85 -4.83 -12.32 16.80
CA VAL A 85 -5.20 -12.09 18.21
C VAL A 85 -6.69 -11.81 18.37
N LEU A 86 -7.28 -11.05 17.43
CA LEU A 86 -8.68 -10.63 17.49
C LEU A 86 -9.67 -11.69 17.00
N PHE A 87 -9.30 -12.44 15.96
CA PHE A 87 -10.23 -13.34 15.23
C PHE A 87 -9.79 -14.81 15.26
N GLY A 88 -8.72 -15.14 15.97
CA GLY A 88 -8.20 -16.50 16.07
C GLY A 88 -7.22 -16.89 14.96
N PRO A 89 -6.70 -18.11 14.97
CA PRO A 89 -5.59 -18.55 14.12
C PRO A 89 -5.98 -18.94 12.68
N GLY A 90 -7.26 -18.86 12.30
CA GLY A 90 -7.78 -19.33 11.03
C GLY A 90 -7.37 -18.50 9.81
N GLU A 91 -7.69 -19.01 8.62
CA GLU A 91 -7.40 -18.42 7.31
C GLU A 91 -8.10 -17.08 7.12
N PHE A 92 -9.28 -16.89 7.73
CA PHE A 92 -9.99 -15.62 7.72
C PHE A 92 -9.11 -14.50 8.33
N ALA A 93 -8.59 -14.75 9.53
CA ALA A 93 -7.74 -13.78 10.23
C ALA A 93 -6.47 -13.45 9.43
N ALA A 94 -5.88 -14.44 8.78
CA ALA A 94 -4.70 -14.25 7.93
C ALA A 94 -4.98 -13.34 6.72
N ARG A 95 -6.12 -13.57 6.04
CA ARG A 95 -6.50 -12.82 4.83
C ARG A 95 -7.22 -11.50 5.10
N LEU A 96 -7.63 -11.23 6.33
CA LEU A 96 -8.32 -9.98 6.69
C LEU A 96 -7.44 -8.75 6.40
N THR A 97 -6.12 -8.84 6.61
CA THR A 97 -5.18 -7.76 6.31
C THR A 97 -5.24 -7.31 4.84
N PRO A 98 -4.99 -8.16 3.82
CA PRO A 98 -5.11 -7.72 2.42
C PRO A 98 -6.52 -7.28 2.06
N ALA A 99 -7.58 -7.89 2.61
CA ALA A 99 -8.96 -7.47 2.35
C ALA A 99 -9.24 -6.04 2.81
N LEU A 100 -8.74 -5.66 3.99
CA LEU A 100 -8.89 -4.29 4.51
C LEU A 100 -8.07 -3.27 3.73
N PHE A 101 -6.83 -3.62 3.31
CA PHE A 101 -6.04 -2.74 2.44
C PHE A 101 -6.70 -2.57 1.06
N GLY A 102 -7.25 -3.63 0.48
CA GLY A 102 -7.98 -3.58 -0.78
C GLY A 102 -9.24 -2.71 -0.69
N LEU A 103 -10.04 -2.88 0.36
CA LEU A 103 -11.18 -2.02 0.64
C LEU A 103 -10.74 -0.56 0.83
N GLY A 104 -9.69 -0.33 1.60
CA GLY A 104 -9.11 1.00 1.81
C GLY A 104 -8.69 1.66 0.50
N ALA A 105 -8.07 0.92 -0.42
CA ALA A 105 -7.67 1.42 -1.73
C ALA A 105 -8.88 1.84 -2.58
N VAL A 106 -9.98 1.07 -2.58
CA VAL A 106 -11.24 1.41 -3.26
C VAL A 106 -11.83 2.71 -2.71
N LEU A 107 -11.94 2.83 -1.38
CA LEU A 107 -12.49 4.02 -0.72
C LEU A 107 -11.62 5.26 -0.94
N LEU A 108 -10.30 5.09 -0.92
CA LEU A 108 -9.34 6.14 -1.20
C LEU A 108 -9.44 6.61 -2.65
N THR A 109 -9.55 5.68 -3.61
CA THR A 109 -9.74 5.98 -5.03
C THR A 109 -11.03 6.75 -5.25
N TYR A 110 -12.14 6.33 -4.63
CA TYR A 110 -13.37 7.10 -4.63
C TYR A 110 -13.16 8.52 -4.12
N ALA A 111 -12.58 8.67 -2.94
CA ALA A 111 -12.43 9.96 -2.27
C ALA A 111 -11.54 10.92 -3.08
N ALA A 112 -10.43 10.42 -3.62
CA ALA A 112 -9.51 11.20 -4.43
C ALA A 112 -10.13 11.60 -5.78
N THR A 113 -10.69 10.63 -6.52
CA THR A 113 -11.28 10.87 -7.84
C THR A 113 -12.51 11.77 -7.73
N ARG A 114 -13.35 11.58 -6.71
CA ARG A 114 -14.47 12.48 -6.44
C ARG A 114 -14.03 13.93 -6.26
N ARG A 115 -12.92 14.17 -5.58
CA ARG A 115 -12.38 15.53 -5.38
C ARG A 115 -11.79 16.14 -6.64
N LEU A 116 -11.27 15.30 -7.53
CA LEU A 116 -10.61 15.73 -8.76
C LEU A 116 -11.61 15.90 -9.92
N HIS A 117 -12.61 15.03 -10.01
CA HIS A 117 -13.46 14.87 -11.19
C HIS A 117 -14.95 14.71 -10.88
N GLY A 118 -15.38 14.89 -9.63
CA GLY A 118 -16.76 14.83 -9.22
C GLY A 118 -17.26 13.43 -8.80
N ARG A 119 -18.53 13.37 -8.35
CA ARG A 119 -19.13 12.19 -7.72
C ARG A 119 -19.19 10.98 -8.64
N THR A 120 -19.68 11.16 -9.86
CA THR A 120 -19.87 10.06 -10.83
C THR A 120 -18.55 9.42 -11.20
N ALA A 121 -17.53 10.23 -11.49
CA ALA A 121 -16.18 9.73 -11.75
C ALA A 121 -15.59 9.00 -10.54
N GLY A 122 -15.82 9.50 -9.32
CA GLY A 122 -15.37 8.83 -8.09
C GLY A 122 -16.01 7.46 -7.92
N ILE A 123 -17.33 7.31 -8.10
CA ILE A 123 -18.02 6.03 -8.02
C ILE A 123 -17.51 5.08 -9.11
N ALA A 124 -17.43 5.55 -10.36
CA ALA A 124 -16.94 4.74 -11.47
C ALA A 124 -15.52 4.22 -11.22
N ALA A 125 -14.60 5.09 -10.80
CA ALA A 125 -13.22 4.69 -10.48
C ALA A 125 -13.15 3.64 -9.34
N ALA A 126 -13.96 3.80 -8.31
CA ALA A 126 -14.05 2.83 -7.22
C ALA A 126 -14.59 1.47 -7.68
N VAL A 127 -15.63 1.46 -8.52
CA VAL A 127 -16.21 0.24 -9.08
C VAL A 127 -15.21 -0.44 -10.02
N VAL A 128 -14.61 0.29 -10.94
CA VAL A 128 -13.60 -0.24 -11.87
C VAL A 128 -12.45 -0.87 -11.10
N LEU A 129 -11.85 -0.16 -10.14
CA LEU A 129 -10.76 -0.72 -9.33
C LEU A 129 -11.22 -1.94 -8.54
N GLY A 130 -12.31 -1.81 -7.79
CA GLY A 130 -12.75 -2.82 -6.83
C GLY A 130 -13.24 -4.12 -7.46
N THR A 131 -13.67 -4.07 -8.74
CA THR A 131 -14.09 -5.24 -9.52
C THR A 131 -13.05 -5.72 -10.54
N SER A 132 -11.92 -5.01 -10.69
CA SER A 132 -10.80 -5.50 -11.51
C SER A 132 -10.23 -6.79 -10.93
N LEU A 133 -10.02 -7.79 -11.79
CA LEU A 133 -9.63 -9.14 -11.39
C LEU A 133 -8.39 -9.15 -10.50
N LEU A 134 -7.33 -8.45 -10.87
CA LEU A 134 -6.09 -8.42 -10.10
C LEU A 134 -6.30 -7.82 -8.71
N HIS A 135 -7.04 -6.71 -8.62
CA HIS A 135 -7.32 -6.06 -7.34
C HIS A 135 -8.18 -6.95 -6.45
N PHE A 136 -9.22 -7.58 -7.01
CA PHE A 136 -10.07 -8.53 -6.30
C PHE A 136 -9.28 -9.73 -5.76
N VAL A 137 -8.46 -10.37 -6.60
CA VAL A 137 -7.64 -11.51 -6.21
C VAL A 137 -6.64 -11.13 -5.12
N LEU A 138 -5.87 -10.05 -5.32
CA LEU A 138 -4.88 -9.60 -4.33
C LEU A 138 -5.52 -9.14 -3.00
N SER A 139 -6.77 -8.69 -3.02
CA SER A 139 -7.52 -8.37 -1.80
C SER A 139 -7.93 -9.62 -0.99
N ARG A 140 -7.85 -10.82 -1.56
CA ARG A 140 -8.33 -12.07 -0.94
C ARG A 140 -7.22 -13.10 -0.72
N ILE A 141 -6.01 -12.80 -1.12
CA ILE A 141 -4.84 -13.66 -0.94
C ILE A 141 -3.85 -12.95 -0.01
N LEU A 142 -3.28 -13.67 0.94
CA LEU A 142 -2.29 -13.12 1.86
C LEU A 142 -0.94 -12.91 1.15
N LEU A 143 -0.82 -11.75 0.52
CA LEU A 143 0.42 -11.23 -0.05
C LEU A 143 0.67 -9.81 0.45
N LEU A 144 1.92 -9.37 0.39
CA LEU A 144 2.29 -7.99 0.78
C LEU A 144 1.88 -6.96 -0.28
N ASP A 145 1.58 -7.44 -1.49
CA ASP A 145 1.34 -6.61 -2.68
C ASP A 145 0.15 -5.68 -2.52
N MET A 146 -0.95 -6.17 -1.94
CA MET A 146 -2.12 -5.33 -1.73
C MET A 146 -1.83 -4.18 -0.76
N ALA A 147 -1.13 -4.45 0.34
CA ALA A 147 -0.79 -3.43 1.33
C ALA A 147 0.12 -2.35 0.72
N VAL A 148 1.21 -2.75 0.05
CA VAL A 148 2.12 -1.78 -0.56
C VAL A 148 1.45 -1.00 -1.68
N SER A 149 0.62 -1.62 -2.52
CA SER A 149 -0.10 -0.95 -3.61
C SER A 149 -1.08 0.10 -3.07
N ALA A 150 -1.86 -0.25 -2.04
CA ALA A 150 -2.79 0.68 -1.39
C ALA A 150 -2.05 1.89 -0.78
N LEU A 151 -0.91 1.66 -0.14
CA LEU A 151 -0.10 2.72 0.49
C LEU A 151 0.64 3.58 -0.54
N ILE A 152 1.14 3.02 -1.63
CA ILE A 152 1.70 3.78 -2.76
C ILE A 152 0.61 4.65 -3.41
N ALA A 153 -0.59 4.09 -3.63
CA ALA A 153 -1.73 4.85 -4.13
C ALA A 153 -2.09 6.00 -3.18
N ALA A 154 -2.10 5.76 -1.85
CA ALA A 154 -2.31 6.80 -0.85
C ALA A 154 -1.28 7.92 -0.96
N THR A 155 0.00 7.58 -1.12
CA THR A 155 1.10 8.54 -1.30
C THR A 155 0.86 9.43 -2.52
N LEU A 156 0.54 8.83 -3.68
CA LEU A 156 0.31 9.56 -4.92
C LEU A 156 -0.99 10.38 -4.88
N PHE A 157 -2.07 9.87 -4.28
CA PHE A 157 -3.30 10.65 -4.10
C PHE A 157 -3.12 11.82 -3.14
N CYS A 158 -2.38 11.64 -2.06
CA CYS A 158 -2.01 12.73 -1.16
C CYS A 158 -1.24 13.82 -1.91
N PHE A 159 -0.27 13.43 -2.76
CA PHE A 159 0.49 14.38 -3.59
C PHE A 159 -0.41 15.16 -4.54
N ILE A 160 -1.18 14.48 -5.40
CA ILE A 160 -2.00 15.17 -6.42
C ILE A 160 -3.08 16.05 -5.81
N LEU A 161 -3.64 15.66 -4.67
CA LEU A 161 -4.60 16.48 -3.94
C LEU A 161 -3.92 17.69 -3.29
N ALA A 162 -2.74 17.50 -2.68
CA ALA A 162 -2.00 18.58 -2.01
C ALA A 162 -1.54 19.67 -2.98
N VAL A 163 -1.05 19.30 -4.18
CA VAL A 163 -0.61 20.29 -5.17
C VAL A 163 -1.75 21.12 -5.76
N ARG A 164 -2.99 20.65 -5.64
CA ARG A 164 -4.22 21.38 -6.07
C ARG A 164 -4.91 22.12 -4.92
N GLU A 165 -4.56 21.82 -3.67
CA GLU A 165 -5.19 22.45 -2.51
C GLU A 165 -4.57 23.84 -2.25
N PRO A 166 -5.38 24.87 -1.94
CA PRO A 166 -4.87 26.16 -1.48
C PRO A 166 -3.98 26.05 -0.24
N ALA A 167 -3.14 27.06 -0.01
CA ALA A 167 -2.32 27.12 1.20
C ALA A 167 -3.20 27.07 2.45
N GLY A 168 -2.85 26.19 3.38
CA GLY A 168 -3.62 26.01 4.62
C GLY A 168 -3.38 24.66 5.29
N PRO A 169 -4.05 24.42 6.43
CA PRO A 169 -3.82 23.22 7.25
C PRO A 169 -4.13 21.92 6.49
N ARG A 170 -5.12 21.95 5.59
CA ARG A 170 -5.51 20.80 4.78
C ARG A 170 -4.43 20.39 3.79
N ARG A 171 -3.79 21.36 3.10
CA ARG A 171 -2.66 21.09 2.21
C ARG A 171 -1.49 20.49 2.98
N ARG A 172 -1.18 21.04 4.18
CA ARG A 172 -0.16 20.50 5.07
C ARG A 172 -0.47 19.07 5.48
N ALA A 173 -1.70 18.79 5.90
CA ALA A 173 -2.13 17.44 6.28
C ALA A 173 -1.98 16.43 5.13
N LEU A 174 -2.30 16.82 3.89
CA LEU A 174 -2.11 15.98 2.71
C LEU A 174 -0.62 15.70 2.45
N PHE A 175 0.26 16.70 2.55
CA PHE A 175 1.70 16.44 2.43
C PHE A 175 2.23 15.56 3.56
N LEU A 176 1.79 15.75 4.80
CA LEU A 176 2.18 14.84 5.89
C LEU A 176 1.64 13.42 5.66
N GLY A 177 0.41 13.29 5.14
CA GLY A 177 -0.17 12.01 4.73
C GLY A 177 0.64 11.29 3.64
N LEU A 178 1.23 12.05 2.71
CA LEU A 178 2.15 11.51 1.71
C LEU A 178 3.36 10.84 2.38
N TYR A 179 4.02 11.50 3.31
CA TYR A 179 5.21 10.93 3.99
C TYR A 179 4.85 9.76 4.89
N ALA A 180 3.73 9.84 5.61
CA ALA A 180 3.26 8.76 6.46
C ALA A 180 2.92 7.50 5.64
N SER A 181 2.18 7.66 4.53
CA SER A 181 1.84 6.52 3.66
C SER A 181 3.06 5.94 2.95
N ALA A 182 4.04 6.75 2.52
CA ALA A 182 5.30 6.27 1.97
C ALA A 182 6.13 5.49 3.00
N ALA A 183 6.19 5.96 4.24
CA ALA A 183 6.86 5.26 5.33
C ALA A 183 6.21 3.91 5.66
N LEU A 184 4.88 3.87 5.74
CA LEU A 184 4.12 2.63 5.91
C LEU A 184 4.29 1.68 4.71
N ALA A 185 4.32 2.20 3.48
CA ALA A 185 4.60 1.40 2.28
C ALA A 185 6.01 0.78 2.33
N THR A 186 6.98 1.54 2.85
CA THR A 186 8.34 1.03 3.10
C THR A 186 8.33 -0.10 4.13
N LEU A 187 7.58 0.05 5.22
CA LEU A 187 7.41 -1.02 6.22
C LEU A 187 6.57 -2.21 5.71
N ALA A 188 5.80 -2.05 4.61
CA ALA A 188 5.03 -3.14 4.02
C ALA A 188 5.86 -4.04 3.10
N LYS A 189 6.75 -3.48 2.28
CA LYS A 189 7.48 -4.28 1.27
C LYS A 189 8.93 -3.82 1.01
N GLY A 190 9.43 -2.83 1.72
CA GLY A 190 10.80 -2.31 1.56
C GLY A 190 10.89 -1.05 0.71
N LEU A 191 12.08 -0.78 0.16
CA LEU A 191 12.41 0.49 -0.48
C LEU A 191 11.48 0.89 -1.62
N ILE A 192 10.86 -0.07 -2.30
CA ILE A 192 9.88 0.20 -3.37
C ILE A 192 8.73 1.09 -2.89
N GLY A 193 8.39 1.01 -1.58
CA GLY A 193 7.31 1.77 -0.98
C GLY A 193 7.49 3.29 -1.07
N PHE A 194 8.72 3.80 -1.08
CA PHE A 194 8.99 5.22 -1.28
C PHE A 194 9.68 5.54 -2.62
N LEU A 195 10.51 4.62 -3.15
CA LEU A 195 11.21 4.84 -4.42
C LEU A 195 10.26 4.98 -5.60
N LEU A 196 9.26 4.11 -5.70
CA LEU A 196 8.32 4.15 -6.82
C LEU A 196 7.47 5.43 -6.83
N PRO A 197 6.74 5.79 -5.75
CA PRO A 197 6.01 7.06 -5.74
C PRO A 197 6.95 8.27 -5.83
N GLY A 198 8.14 8.21 -5.26
CA GLY A 198 9.17 9.24 -5.39
C GLY A 198 9.60 9.45 -6.85
N ALA A 199 9.86 8.37 -7.58
CA ALA A 199 10.20 8.42 -9.01
C ALA A 199 9.06 9.00 -9.85
N VAL A 200 7.80 8.60 -9.60
CA VAL A 200 6.62 9.16 -10.29
C VAL A 200 6.50 10.66 -10.03
N MET A 201 6.63 11.10 -8.79
CA MET A 201 6.58 12.53 -8.43
C MET A 201 7.75 13.30 -9.04
N PHE A 202 8.96 12.75 -9.02
CA PHE A 202 10.15 13.34 -9.61
C PHE A 202 10.00 13.52 -11.13
N LEU A 203 9.57 12.47 -11.84
CA LEU A 203 9.31 12.53 -13.27
C LEU A 203 8.23 13.55 -13.63
N TRP A 204 7.17 13.62 -12.81
CA TRP A 204 6.13 14.64 -13.00
C TRP A 204 6.70 16.06 -12.83
N LEU A 205 7.50 16.31 -11.79
CA LEU A 205 8.15 17.60 -11.57
C LEU A 205 9.10 17.98 -12.72
N LEU A 206 9.83 16.98 -13.24
CA LEU A 206 10.79 17.16 -14.33
C LEU A 206 10.09 17.45 -15.66
N ILE A 207 9.14 16.60 -16.07
CA ILE A 207 8.45 16.70 -17.37
C ILE A 207 7.63 18.00 -17.46
N PHE A 208 6.95 18.38 -16.38
CA PHE A 208 6.09 19.57 -16.37
C PHE A 208 6.80 20.81 -15.80
N ASN A 209 8.09 20.73 -15.50
CA ASN A 209 8.91 21.82 -14.92
C ASN A 209 8.25 22.47 -13.69
N GLN A 210 7.75 21.65 -12.76
CA GLN A 210 6.98 22.09 -11.59
C GLN A 210 7.81 22.16 -10.29
N TRP A 211 9.12 22.42 -10.37
CA TRP A 211 10.04 22.40 -9.23
C TRP A 211 9.63 23.30 -8.07
N ARG A 212 8.93 24.42 -8.36
CA ARG A 212 8.39 25.32 -7.33
C ARG A 212 7.38 24.62 -6.41
N ARG A 213 6.83 23.47 -6.81
CA ARG A 213 5.92 22.66 -5.98
C ARG A 213 6.63 21.93 -4.84
N LEU A 214 7.95 21.86 -4.85
CA LEU A 214 8.72 21.32 -3.72
C LEU A 214 8.65 22.21 -2.49
N LEU A 215 8.60 23.53 -2.66
CA LEU A 215 8.61 24.49 -1.54
C LEU A 215 7.48 24.25 -0.52
N PRO A 216 6.21 24.04 -0.92
CA PRO A 216 5.12 23.80 0.02
C PRO A 216 5.03 22.35 0.53
N MET A 217 5.91 21.44 0.12
CA MET A 217 5.86 20.02 0.49
C MET A 217 6.34 19.75 1.92
N HIS A 218 6.80 20.75 2.66
CA HIS A 218 7.31 20.60 4.04
C HIS A 218 8.36 19.49 4.18
N LEU A 219 9.35 19.46 3.26
CA LEU A 219 10.33 18.36 3.14
C LEU A 219 11.00 18.00 4.48
N GLY A 220 11.39 18.98 5.29
CA GLY A 220 12.03 18.72 6.59
C GLY A 220 11.08 17.99 7.57
N ALA A 221 9.87 18.54 7.80
CA ALA A 221 8.88 17.91 8.67
C ALA A 221 8.41 16.56 8.11
N GLY A 222 8.30 16.46 6.78
CA GLY A 222 7.95 15.22 6.11
C GLY A 222 9.00 14.12 6.28
N LEU A 223 10.28 14.47 6.11
CA LEU A 223 11.38 13.53 6.33
C LEU A 223 11.45 13.06 7.77
N ILE A 224 11.27 13.97 8.74
CA ILE A 224 11.22 13.60 10.16
C ILE A 224 10.06 12.62 10.41
N LEU A 225 8.87 12.88 9.87
CA LEU A 225 7.72 11.99 10.01
C LEU A 225 7.97 10.62 9.35
N PHE A 226 8.54 10.62 8.15
CA PHE A 226 8.90 9.38 7.44
C PHE A 226 9.88 8.54 8.28
N LEU A 227 10.95 9.16 8.76
CA LEU A 227 11.96 8.49 9.58
C LEU A 227 11.38 8.04 10.93
N ALA A 228 10.54 8.85 11.58
CA ALA A 228 9.89 8.47 12.84
C ALA A 228 9.01 7.22 12.71
N ILE A 229 8.43 6.97 11.53
CA ILE A 229 7.61 5.78 11.26
C ILE A 229 8.48 4.62 10.79
N ALA A 230 9.35 4.84 9.81
CA ALA A 230 10.09 3.75 9.17
C ALA A 230 11.36 3.32 9.93
N ALA A 231 12.14 4.27 10.49
CA ALA A 231 13.44 3.97 11.05
C ALA A 231 13.42 3.10 12.32
N PRO A 232 12.46 3.22 13.26
CA PRO A 232 12.53 2.48 14.53
C PRO A 232 12.68 0.97 14.33
N TRP A 233 11.89 0.37 13.45
CA TRP A 233 12.02 -1.06 13.20
C TRP A 233 13.35 -1.42 12.52
N HIS A 234 13.78 -0.65 11.52
CA HIS A 234 15.04 -0.92 10.82
C HIS A 234 16.25 -0.85 11.78
N VAL A 235 16.25 0.13 12.68
CA VAL A 235 17.30 0.27 13.70
C VAL A 235 17.27 -0.90 14.69
N LEU A 236 16.10 -1.25 15.21
CA LEU A 236 15.95 -2.38 16.15
C LEU A 236 16.32 -3.71 15.50
N ALA A 237 15.93 -3.94 14.26
CA ALA A 237 16.24 -5.14 13.50
C ALA A 237 17.77 -5.26 13.31
N ALA A 238 18.45 -4.16 12.93
CA ALA A 238 19.90 -4.13 12.77
C ALA A 238 20.64 -4.36 14.10
N GLN A 239 20.16 -3.78 15.19
CA GLN A 239 20.77 -3.94 16.52
C GLN A 239 20.65 -5.37 17.08
N ARG A 240 19.49 -6.02 16.85
CA ARG A 240 19.22 -7.36 17.37
C ARG A 240 19.78 -8.49 16.51
N ASN A 241 20.04 -8.22 15.24
CA ASN A 241 20.41 -9.25 14.26
C ASN A 241 21.67 -8.82 13.49
N PRO A 242 22.88 -9.25 13.92
CA PRO A 242 24.11 -8.99 13.19
C PRO A 242 24.02 -9.45 11.72
N GLY A 243 24.50 -8.64 10.79
CA GLY A 243 24.40 -8.92 9.34
C GLY A 243 23.07 -8.59 8.68
N TRP A 244 22.03 -8.25 9.46
CA TRP A 244 20.71 -7.92 8.91
C TRP A 244 20.77 -6.77 7.89
N ALA A 245 21.48 -5.68 8.20
CA ALA A 245 21.53 -4.51 7.33
C ALA A 245 22.20 -4.83 5.97
N GLU A 246 23.27 -5.60 5.97
CA GLU A 246 23.93 -6.04 4.73
C GLU A 246 23.01 -6.94 3.91
N PHE A 247 22.40 -7.94 4.54
CA PHE A 247 21.44 -8.81 3.86
C PHE A 247 20.26 -8.00 3.27
N TYR A 248 19.64 -7.13 4.08
CA TYR A 248 18.45 -6.39 3.67
C TYR A 248 18.73 -5.36 2.59
N PHE A 249 19.75 -4.51 2.75
CA PHE A 249 20.02 -3.43 1.80
C PHE A 249 20.83 -3.90 0.59
N ILE A 250 21.83 -4.78 0.79
CA ILE A 250 22.68 -5.20 -0.32
C ILE A 250 22.10 -6.41 -1.03
N HIS A 251 21.82 -7.51 -0.31
CA HIS A 251 21.35 -8.74 -0.96
C HIS A 251 19.92 -8.62 -1.51
N GLU A 252 18.95 -8.20 -0.67
CA GLU A 252 17.53 -8.15 -1.06
C GLU A 252 17.16 -6.97 -1.96
N HIS A 253 17.91 -5.86 -1.91
CA HIS A 253 17.59 -4.72 -2.75
C HIS A 253 18.61 -4.51 -3.89
N TRP A 254 19.89 -4.43 -3.63
CA TRP A 254 20.89 -4.17 -4.67
C TRP A 254 21.13 -5.40 -5.54
N THR A 255 21.58 -6.52 -4.97
CA THR A 255 21.93 -7.73 -5.73
C THR A 255 20.72 -8.29 -6.47
N ARG A 256 19.54 -8.27 -5.85
CA ARG A 256 18.29 -8.75 -6.47
C ARG A 256 17.88 -7.95 -7.71
N PHE A 257 18.13 -6.65 -7.76
CA PHE A 257 17.79 -5.81 -8.90
C PHE A 257 18.87 -5.76 -9.98
N THR A 258 20.13 -5.98 -9.62
CA THR A 258 21.27 -5.83 -10.53
C THR A 258 21.77 -7.16 -11.09
N THR A 259 21.32 -8.30 -10.55
CA THR A 259 21.76 -9.64 -10.97
C THR A 259 20.59 -10.58 -11.25
N THR A 260 20.88 -11.71 -11.92
CA THR A 260 19.92 -12.78 -12.18
C THR A 260 19.84 -13.81 -11.04
N ALA A 261 20.38 -13.50 -9.85
CA ALA A 261 20.51 -14.42 -8.71
C ALA A 261 19.20 -15.13 -8.31
N HIS A 262 18.03 -14.55 -8.61
CA HIS A 262 16.73 -15.13 -8.27
C HIS A 262 16.01 -15.78 -9.46
N GLY A 263 16.65 -15.89 -10.65
CA GLY A 263 16.11 -16.58 -11.82
C GLY A 263 14.79 -16.02 -12.39
N ARG A 264 14.40 -14.80 -12.00
CA ARG A 264 13.14 -14.17 -12.42
C ARG A 264 13.38 -13.19 -13.57
N SER A 265 13.81 -13.70 -14.73
CA SER A 265 13.85 -12.90 -15.94
C SER A 265 12.54 -13.06 -16.71
N ALA A 266 11.95 -11.95 -17.14
CA ALA A 266 10.79 -11.93 -18.00
C ALA A 266 11.02 -10.93 -19.15
N PRO A 267 10.42 -11.13 -20.33
CA PRO A 267 10.48 -10.17 -21.42
C PRO A 267 9.91 -8.81 -20.96
N PHE A 268 10.40 -7.70 -21.51
CA PHE A 268 9.95 -6.35 -21.14
C PHE A 268 8.44 -6.13 -21.30
N TRP A 269 7.80 -6.85 -22.21
CA TRP A 269 6.35 -6.80 -22.47
C TRP A 269 5.52 -7.69 -21.51
N PHE A 270 6.16 -8.48 -20.64
CA PHE A 270 5.48 -9.45 -19.75
C PHE A 270 4.32 -8.82 -18.95
N PHE A 271 4.49 -7.60 -18.49
CA PHE A 271 3.46 -6.94 -17.68
C PHE A 271 2.24 -6.48 -18.50
N VAL A 272 2.32 -6.41 -19.83
CA VAL A 272 1.20 -5.99 -20.68
C VAL A 272 0.04 -6.99 -20.60
N PRO A 273 0.22 -8.29 -20.89
CA PRO A 273 -0.86 -9.26 -20.75
C PRO A 273 -1.31 -9.44 -19.29
N VAL A 274 -0.41 -9.33 -18.31
CA VAL A 274 -0.78 -9.38 -16.89
C VAL A 274 -1.70 -8.21 -16.53
N MET A 275 -1.40 -7.01 -17.02
CA MET A 275 -2.22 -5.82 -16.78
C MET A 275 -3.58 -5.93 -17.47
N LEU A 276 -3.62 -6.39 -18.73
CA LEU A 276 -4.87 -6.60 -19.47
C LEU A 276 -5.75 -7.64 -18.76
N ALA A 277 -5.20 -8.79 -18.41
CA ALA A 277 -5.93 -9.80 -17.63
C ALA A 277 -6.37 -9.26 -16.26
N GLY A 278 -5.49 -8.52 -15.60
CA GLY A 278 -5.75 -7.94 -14.27
C GLY A 278 -6.84 -6.88 -14.26
N LEU A 279 -7.01 -6.14 -15.34
CA LEU A 279 -8.06 -5.14 -15.51
C LEU A 279 -9.41 -5.74 -15.94
N PHE A 280 -9.48 -7.03 -16.28
CA PHE A 280 -10.76 -7.66 -16.61
C PHE A 280 -11.81 -7.40 -15.50
N PRO A 281 -13.09 -7.04 -15.83
CA PRO A 281 -13.70 -7.01 -17.17
C PRO A 281 -13.57 -5.67 -17.94
N TRP A 282 -12.75 -4.74 -17.50
CA TRP A 282 -12.70 -3.34 -17.97
C TRP A 282 -11.72 -3.10 -19.15
N VAL A 283 -11.36 -4.12 -19.88
CA VAL A 283 -10.43 -4.08 -21.03
C VAL A 283 -11.11 -4.10 -22.40
N GLY A 284 -12.45 -3.97 -22.44
CA GLY A 284 -13.24 -3.97 -23.67
C GLY A 284 -13.61 -2.57 -24.10
#